data_a11ed6fe1c292f2d6e2b7bb185746d05
#
_entry.id   a11ed6fe1c292f2d6e2b7bb185746d05
#
_cell.length_a   1.000
_cell.length_b   1.000
_cell.length_c   1.000
_cell.angle_alpha   90.00
_cell.angle_beta   90.00
_cell.angle_gamma   90.00
#
_symmetry.space_group_name_H-M   'P 1'
#
loop_
_entity.id
_entity.type
_entity.pdbx_description
1 polymer ?
#
loop_
_entity_poly.entity_id
_entity_poly.type
_entity_poly.pdbx_seq_one_letter_code
_entity_poly.pdbx_strand_id
1 'polypeptide(L)'
;MKLEPPVRALLSRPNFAHISTIMPDGSPNNSPVWIAVDEDRILISSEEGSLKVRNLRRDPRLAISVVDFHNPYEELQIRGRVVEIRDDSKFEFLDTISHKYIGKPYPDRDLTGVVVLVIEADKARYAKLPFEHTPPK
;
A
#
# COMPACT_ATOMS: atom_id res chain seq x y z
N MET A 1 9.42 -1.78 12.12
CA MET A 1 10.73 -1.10 12.03
C MET A 1 10.53 0.39 11.82
N LYS A 2 11.52 1.17 12.15
CA LYS A 2 11.49 2.60 11.86
C LYS A 2 11.74 2.84 10.37
N LEU A 3 10.87 3.62 9.73
CA LEU A 3 11.03 3.96 8.32
C LEU A 3 11.91 5.19 8.17
N GLU A 4 12.92 5.09 7.31
CA GLU A 4 13.83 6.21 7.03
C GLU A 4 13.10 7.34 6.31
N PRO A 5 13.57 8.61 6.45
CA PRO A 5 12.89 9.75 5.84
C PRO A 5 12.58 9.62 4.34
N PRO A 6 13.48 9.14 3.46
CA PRO A 6 13.14 9.02 2.04
C PRO A 6 12.07 7.95 1.78
N VAL A 7 11.99 6.90 2.59
CA VAL A 7 10.94 5.89 2.50
C VAL A 7 9.58 6.51 2.84
N ARG A 8 9.52 7.23 3.96
CA ARG A 8 8.28 7.90 4.39
C ARG A 8 7.85 8.94 3.38
N ALA A 9 8.79 9.70 2.81
CA ALA A 9 8.49 10.70 1.80
C ALA A 9 7.88 10.06 0.55
N LEU A 10 8.44 8.95 0.07
CA LEU A 10 7.92 8.24 -1.09
C LEU A 10 6.50 7.71 -0.83
N LEU A 11 6.25 7.15 0.34
CA LEU A 11 4.94 6.63 0.73
C LEU A 11 3.90 7.72 0.96
N SER A 12 4.33 8.94 1.27
CA SER A 12 3.43 10.08 1.52
C SER A 12 2.92 10.71 0.24
N ARG A 13 3.61 10.55 -0.87
CA ARG A 13 3.19 11.08 -2.17
C ARG A 13 2.14 10.15 -2.81
N PRO A 14 1.31 10.63 -3.76
CA PRO A 14 0.29 9.80 -4.39
C PRO A 14 0.88 8.85 -5.44
N ASN A 15 1.75 7.96 -4.99
CA ASN A 15 2.36 6.93 -5.80
C ASN A 15 1.55 5.65 -5.72
N PHE A 16 1.46 4.92 -6.83
CA PHE A 16 0.81 3.62 -6.82
C PHE A 16 1.77 2.56 -6.28
N ALA A 17 1.26 1.74 -5.39
CA ALA A 17 2.00 0.60 -4.86
C ALA A 17 1.47 -0.70 -5.46
N HIS A 18 2.28 -1.73 -5.39
CA HIS A 18 1.86 -3.09 -5.73
C HIS A 18 2.07 -3.97 -4.50
N ILE A 19 1.01 -4.65 -4.09
CA ILE A 19 1.08 -5.54 -2.93
C ILE A 19 0.97 -6.99 -3.39
N SER A 20 1.86 -7.83 -2.86
CA SER A 20 1.83 -9.27 -3.06
C SER A 20 1.41 -9.96 -1.77
N THR A 21 0.47 -10.89 -1.89
CA THR A 21 -0.02 -11.74 -0.80
C THR A 21 0.06 -13.19 -1.22
N ILE A 22 -0.09 -14.12 -0.28
CA ILE A 22 0.15 -15.54 -0.51
C ILE A 22 -1.17 -16.28 -0.65
N MET A 23 -1.36 -16.95 -1.80
CA MET A 23 -2.52 -17.79 -2.07
C MET A 23 -2.49 -19.05 -1.21
N PRO A 24 -3.62 -19.78 -1.09
CA PRO A 24 -3.67 -21.02 -0.32
C PRO A 24 -2.65 -22.08 -0.76
N ASP A 25 -2.31 -22.10 -2.05
CA ASP A 25 -1.31 -23.03 -2.60
C ASP A 25 0.13 -22.53 -2.48
N GLY A 26 0.34 -21.38 -1.85
CA GLY A 26 1.66 -20.78 -1.69
C GLY A 26 2.09 -19.87 -2.84
N SER A 27 1.33 -19.82 -3.93
CA SER A 27 1.66 -18.93 -5.04
C SER A 27 1.40 -17.46 -4.67
N PRO A 28 2.15 -16.50 -5.26
CA PRO A 28 1.92 -15.09 -5.00
C PRO A 28 0.76 -14.53 -5.83
N ASN A 29 0.01 -13.62 -5.24
CA ASN A 29 -0.95 -12.77 -5.95
C ASN A 29 -0.51 -11.31 -5.80
N ASN A 30 -0.64 -10.53 -6.85
CA ASN A 30 -0.19 -9.13 -6.86
C ASN A 30 -1.30 -8.23 -7.40
N SER A 31 -1.46 -7.06 -6.78
CA SER A 31 -2.43 -6.07 -7.24
C SER A 31 -1.95 -4.65 -6.94
N PRO A 32 -2.33 -3.65 -7.78
CA PRO A 32 -2.05 -2.26 -7.49
C PRO A 32 -2.97 -1.73 -6.39
N VAL A 33 -2.45 -0.85 -5.56
CA VAL A 33 -3.18 -0.26 -4.43
C VAL A 33 -2.76 1.18 -4.21
N TRP A 34 -3.62 1.96 -3.55
CA TRP A 34 -3.26 3.21 -2.91
C TRP A 34 -2.58 2.90 -1.58
N ILE A 35 -1.62 3.72 -1.19
CA ILE A 35 -0.84 3.48 0.02
C ILE A 35 -0.68 4.75 0.84
N ALA A 36 -0.68 4.60 2.15
CA ALA A 36 -0.44 5.70 3.08
C ALA A 36 0.55 5.26 4.15
N VAL A 37 1.11 6.23 4.83
CA VAL A 37 2.02 6.01 5.94
C VAL A 37 1.55 6.84 7.13
N ASP A 38 1.59 6.25 8.31
CA ASP A 38 1.31 6.90 9.57
C ASP A 38 2.43 6.51 10.53
N GLU A 39 3.33 7.48 10.82
CA GLU A 39 4.58 7.24 11.54
C GLU A 39 5.37 6.12 10.85
N ASP A 40 5.52 4.96 11.48
CA ASP A 40 6.26 3.82 10.92
C ASP A 40 5.35 2.68 10.45
N ARG A 41 4.03 2.91 10.41
CA ARG A 41 3.04 1.96 9.91
C ARG A 41 2.60 2.31 8.50
N ILE A 42 2.39 1.29 7.70
CA ILE A 42 1.88 1.42 6.34
C ILE A 42 0.42 1.04 6.34
N LEU A 43 -0.42 1.83 5.68
CA LEU A 43 -1.86 1.67 5.68
C LEU A 43 -2.37 1.51 4.26
N ILE A 44 -3.24 0.51 4.05
CA ILE A 44 -3.88 0.24 2.77
C ILE A 44 -5.36 -0.01 3.05
N SER A 45 -6.24 0.60 2.24
CA SER A 45 -7.67 0.34 2.31
C SER A 45 -8.03 -0.88 1.46
N SER A 46 -8.94 -1.71 1.95
CA SER A 46 -9.46 -2.85 1.21
C SER A 46 -10.85 -3.22 1.75
N GLU A 47 -11.35 -4.38 1.35
CA GLU A 47 -12.65 -4.89 1.75
C GLU A 47 -12.50 -6.33 2.24
N GLU A 48 -13.33 -6.74 3.22
CA GLU A 48 -13.27 -8.09 3.80
C GLU A 48 -13.41 -9.20 2.75
N GLY A 49 -14.21 -8.99 1.72
CA GLY A 49 -14.41 -9.99 0.67
C GLY A 49 -13.31 -10.06 -0.36
N SER A 50 -12.33 -9.16 -0.34
CA SER A 50 -11.27 -9.15 -1.34
C SER A 50 -10.31 -10.33 -1.17
N LEU A 51 -9.69 -10.73 -2.29
CA LEU A 51 -8.73 -11.83 -2.29
C LEU A 51 -7.55 -11.53 -1.37
N LYS A 52 -7.02 -10.29 -1.41
CA LYS A 52 -5.86 -9.94 -0.59
C LYS A 52 -6.17 -9.99 0.91
N VAL A 53 -7.37 -9.58 1.33
CA VAL A 53 -7.76 -9.65 2.75
C VAL A 53 -7.91 -11.10 3.20
N ARG A 54 -8.55 -11.93 2.39
CA ARG A 54 -8.66 -13.37 2.69
C ARG A 54 -7.28 -14.03 2.80
N ASN A 55 -6.37 -13.67 1.89
CA ASN A 55 -5.00 -14.18 1.92
C ASN A 55 -4.28 -13.74 3.21
N LEU A 56 -4.41 -12.45 3.58
CA LEU A 56 -3.72 -11.90 4.75
C LEU A 56 -4.28 -12.41 6.07
N ARG A 57 -5.56 -12.76 6.13
CA ARG A 57 -6.12 -13.40 7.33
C ARG A 57 -5.56 -14.80 7.54
N ARG A 58 -5.21 -15.51 6.47
CA ARG A 58 -4.64 -16.84 6.52
C ARG A 58 -3.13 -16.80 6.74
N ASP A 59 -2.45 -15.89 6.03
CA ASP A 59 -0.99 -15.72 6.09
C ASP A 59 -0.68 -14.23 6.06
N PRO A 60 -0.20 -13.64 7.17
CA PRO A 60 -0.04 -12.19 7.27
C PRO A 60 1.14 -11.63 6.47
N ARG A 61 2.00 -12.48 5.90
CA ARG A 61 3.19 -12.03 5.17
C ARG A 61 2.81 -11.37 3.85
N LEU A 62 3.54 -10.32 3.51
CA LEU A 62 3.31 -9.57 2.28
C LEU A 62 4.59 -8.91 1.79
N ALA A 63 4.54 -8.50 0.53
CA ALA A 63 5.57 -7.66 -0.06
C ALA A 63 4.92 -6.48 -0.77
N ILE A 64 5.62 -5.36 -0.80
CA ILE A 64 5.14 -4.13 -1.44
C ILE A 64 6.27 -3.55 -2.27
N SER A 65 5.95 -3.08 -3.48
CA SER A 65 6.85 -2.25 -4.26
C SER A 65 6.18 -0.94 -4.63
N VAL A 66 6.96 0.14 -4.65
CA VAL A 66 6.49 1.48 -5.00
C VAL A 66 7.56 2.15 -5.84
N VAL A 67 7.15 2.86 -6.88
CA VAL A 67 8.02 3.81 -7.57
C VAL A 67 7.40 5.19 -7.53
N ASP A 68 8.22 6.24 -7.61
CA ASP A 68 7.70 7.59 -7.74
C ASP A 68 6.97 7.74 -9.08
N PHE A 69 5.81 8.39 -9.06
CA PHE A 69 4.97 8.54 -10.25
C PHE A 69 5.67 9.30 -11.37
N HIS A 70 6.52 10.26 -11.03
CA HIS A 70 7.22 11.09 -12.02
C HIS A 70 8.65 10.63 -12.28
N ASN A 71 9.24 9.88 -11.34
CA ASN A 71 10.59 9.34 -11.49
C ASN A 71 10.60 7.86 -11.10
N PRO A 72 10.34 6.94 -12.05
CA PRO A 72 10.27 5.51 -11.74
C PRO A 72 11.60 4.90 -11.28
N TYR A 73 12.68 5.67 -11.32
CA TYR A 73 14.00 5.26 -10.81
C TYR A 73 14.20 5.60 -9.33
N GLU A 74 13.21 6.21 -8.70
CA GLU A 74 13.10 6.28 -7.25
C GLU A 74 12.15 5.17 -6.80
N GLU A 75 12.69 4.17 -6.12
CA GLU A 75 11.98 2.91 -5.87
C GLU A 75 12.10 2.43 -4.44
N LEU A 76 11.12 1.66 -4.00
CA LEU A 76 11.04 1.08 -2.67
C LEU A 76 10.53 -0.35 -2.76
N GLN A 77 11.20 -1.25 -2.06
CA GLN A 77 10.74 -2.63 -1.86
C GLN A 77 10.60 -2.87 -0.37
N ILE A 78 9.45 -3.39 0.04
CA ILE A 78 9.16 -3.70 1.43
C ILE A 78 8.77 -5.16 1.54
N ARG A 79 9.29 -5.83 2.56
CA ARG A 79 8.74 -7.09 3.07
C ARG A 79 8.23 -6.85 4.48
N GLY A 80 7.05 -7.35 4.77
CA GLY A 80 6.44 -7.11 6.05
C GLY A 80 5.27 -8.03 6.31
N ARG A 81 4.43 -7.61 7.22
CA ARG A 81 3.25 -8.37 7.62
C ARG A 81 2.13 -7.44 8.03
N VAL A 82 0.89 -7.88 7.83
CA VAL A 82 -0.25 -7.20 8.40
C VAL A 82 -0.29 -7.51 9.91
N VAL A 83 -0.44 -6.47 10.72
CA VAL A 83 -0.49 -6.60 12.17
C VAL A 83 -1.88 -6.31 12.74
N GLU A 84 -2.73 -5.67 11.95
CA GLU A 84 -4.11 -5.39 12.31
C GLU A 84 -4.93 -5.23 11.05
N ILE A 85 -6.16 -5.73 11.04
CA ILE A 85 -7.16 -5.43 10.02
C ILE A 85 -8.27 -4.69 10.75
N ARG A 86 -8.34 -3.38 10.53
CA ARG A 86 -9.18 -2.47 11.30
C ARG A 86 -10.45 -2.16 10.52
N ASP A 87 -11.60 -2.17 11.21
CA ASP A 87 -12.86 -1.75 10.61
C ASP A 87 -12.78 -0.29 10.17
N ASP A 88 -13.29 -0.02 8.96
CA ASP A 88 -13.40 1.34 8.41
C ASP A 88 -14.79 1.53 7.78
N SER A 89 -15.82 0.97 8.41
CA SER A 89 -17.19 1.01 7.89
C SER A 89 -17.73 2.42 7.71
N LYS A 90 -17.17 3.42 8.40
CA LYS A 90 -17.53 4.84 8.27
C LYS A 90 -16.69 5.57 7.23
N PHE A 91 -15.78 4.90 6.54
CA PHE A 91 -14.93 5.47 5.48
C PHE A 91 -13.96 6.57 5.96
N GLU A 92 -13.62 6.60 7.25
CA GLU A 92 -12.71 7.64 7.77
C GLU A 92 -11.35 7.58 7.09
N PHE A 93 -10.71 6.41 7.06
CA PHE A 93 -9.44 6.25 6.37
C PHE A 93 -9.61 6.27 4.86
N LEU A 94 -10.62 5.59 4.33
CA LEU A 94 -10.85 5.53 2.89
C LEU A 94 -11.01 6.92 2.30
N ASP A 95 -11.76 7.81 2.95
CA ASP A 95 -11.92 9.18 2.48
C ASP A 95 -10.60 9.97 2.59
N THR A 96 -9.83 9.77 3.65
CA THR A 96 -8.53 10.43 3.82
C THR A 96 -7.57 10.05 2.70
N ILE A 97 -7.44 8.77 2.40
CA ILE A 97 -6.53 8.33 1.34
C ILE A 97 -7.05 8.72 -0.04
N SER A 98 -8.36 8.75 -0.22
CA SER A 98 -8.99 9.20 -1.47
C SER A 98 -8.65 10.66 -1.76
N HIS A 99 -8.68 11.54 -0.76
CA HIS A 99 -8.26 12.93 -0.95
C HIS A 99 -6.82 13.05 -1.43
N LYS A 100 -5.93 12.19 -0.96
CA LYS A 100 -4.54 12.17 -1.41
C LYS A 100 -4.43 11.85 -2.90
N TYR A 101 -5.19 10.88 -3.39
CA TYR A 101 -5.06 10.35 -4.76
C TYR A 101 -5.97 11.03 -5.78
N ILE A 102 -7.21 11.37 -5.40
CA ILE A 102 -8.18 11.94 -6.34
C ILE A 102 -8.81 13.24 -5.88
N GLY A 103 -8.39 13.79 -4.75
CA GLY A 103 -8.78 15.13 -4.28
C GLY A 103 -10.21 15.24 -3.75
N LYS A 104 -10.87 14.14 -3.46
CA LYS A 104 -12.27 14.12 -3.00
C LYS A 104 -12.55 12.85 -2.19
N PRO A 105 -13.67 12.79 -1.44
CA PRO A 105 -14.08 11.56 -0.79
C PRO A 105 -14.27 10.43 -1.80
N TYR A 106 -14.11 9.19 -1.35
CA TYR A 106 -14.25 8.04 -2.23
C TYR A 106 -15.65 8.00 -2.85
N PRO A 107 -15.77 7.91 -4.19
CA PRO A 107 -17.07 8.10 -4.84
C PRO A 107 -18.08 7.01 -4.57
N ASP A 108 -17.65 5.76 -4.46
CA ASP A 108 -18.55 4.64 -4.21
C ASP A 108 -18.89 4.56 -2.72
N ARG A 109 -20.10 5.03 -2.37
CA ARG A 109 -20.57 5.06 -0.99
C ARG A 109 -21.30 3.79 -0.57
N ASP A 110 -21.47 2.84 -1.48
CA ASP A 110 -22.23 1.61 -1.22
C ASP A 110 -21.34 0.42 -0.82
N LEU A 111 -20.03 0.65 -0.71
CA LEU A 111 -19.09 -0.39 -0.26
C LEU A 111 -19.41 -0.86 1.14
N THR A 112 -19.32 -2.18 1.35
CA THR A 112 -19.49 -2.82 2.66
C THR A 112 -18.23 -3.58 3.02
N GLY A 113 -18.01 -3.77 4.32
CA GLY A 113 -16.83 -4.50 4.80
C GLY A 113 -15.51 -3.78 4.56
N VAL A 114 -15.54 -2.45 4.49
CA VAL A 114 -14.32 -1.67 4.29
C VAL A 114 -13.43 -1.77 5.50
N VAL A 115 -12.15 -2.05 5.26
CA VAL A 115 -11.15 -2.24 6.31
C VAL A 115 -9.87 -1.49 5.97
N VAL A 116 -9.06 -1.25 7.01
CA VAL A 116 -7.70 -0.76 6.87
C VAL A 116 -6.74 -1.90 7.19
N LEU A 117 -5.85 -2.18 6.26
CA LEU A 117 -4.72 -3.08 6.51
C LEU A 117 -3.61 -2.27 7.16
N VAL A 118 -3.29 -2.60 8.40
CA VAL A 118 -2.20 -1.95 9.15
C VAL A 118 -0.98 -2.86 9.05
N ILE A 119 0.09 -2.35 8.45
CA ILE A 119 1.24 -3.14 8.03
C ILE A 119 2.48 -2.65 8.75
N GLU A 120 3.25 -3.61 9.26
CA GLU A 120 4.59 -3.41 9.83
C GLU A 120 5.62 -3.88 8.82
N ALA A 121 6.58 -3.03 8.47
CA ALA A 121 7.69 -3.42 7.63
C ALA A 121 8.74 -4.16 8.44
N ASP A 122 9.23 -5.28 7.91
CA ASP A 122 10.35 -6.03 8.48
C ASP A 122 11.66 -5.67 7.77
N LYS A 123 11.59 -5.38 6.46
CA LYS A 123 12.70 -4.90 5.66
C LYS A 123 12.21 -3.86 4.67
N ALA A 124 12.99 -2.81 4.47
CA ALA A 124 12.73 -1.78 3.49
C ALA A 124 14.02 -1.48 2.73
N ARG A 125 13.97 -1.58 1.40
CA ARG A 125 15.08 -1.25 0.53
C ARG A 125 14.66 -0.09 -0.37
N TYR A 126 15.31 1.04 -0.18
CA TYR A 126 15.10 2.26 -0.96
C TYR A 126 16.28 2.49 -1.89
N ALA A 127 16.02 2.91 -3.12
CA ALA A 127 17.06 3.30 -4.07
C ALA A 127 16.56 4.45 -4.94
N LYS A 128 17.45 5.37 -5.22
CA LYS A 128 17.24 6.42 -6.21
C LYS A 128 18.40 6.34 -7.19
N LEU A 129 18.12 5.87 -8.40
CA LEU A 129 19.14 5.63 -9.40
C LEU A 129 19.61 6.96 -10.02
N PRO A 130 20.87 7.04 -10.45
CA PRO A 130 21.49 8.32 -10.85
C PRO A 130 21.20 8.69 -12.32
N PHE A 131 19.97 8.48 -12.79
CA PHE A 131 19.57 8.85 -14.14
C PHE A 131 18.09 9.21 -14.17
N GLU A 132 17.68 9.87 -15.20
CA GLU A 132 16.31 10.34 -15.38
C GLU A 132 15.52 9.43 -16.31
N HIS A 133 14.19 9.46 -16.12
CA HIS A 133 13.27 8.72 -16.97
C HIS A 133 13.00 9.52 -18.26
N THR A 134 13.08 8.83 -19.40
CA THR A 134 12.65 9.39 -20.67
C THR A 134 11.33 8.73 -21.06
N PRO A 135 10.18 9.39 -20.84
CA PRO A 135 8.91 8.76 -21.19
C PRO A 135 8.77 8.57 -22.68
N PRO A 136 8.00 7.58 -23.14
CA PRO A 136 7.72 7.38 -24.56
C PRO A 136 6.99 8.62 -25.12
N LYS A 137 7.30 8.91 -26.38
CA LYS A 137 6.68 10.03 -27.10
C LYS A 137 5.30 9.65 -27.64
#